data_56dc0c87aa113c742d002c3bf5ea7554
#
_entry.id   56dc0c87aa113c742d002c3bf5ea7554
#
_cell.length_a   1.000
_cell.length_b   1.000
_cell.length_c   1.000
_cell.angle_alpha   90.00
_cell.angle_beta   90.00
_cell.angle_gamma   90.00
#
_symmetry.space_group_name_H-M   'P 1'
#
loop_
_entity.id
_entity.type
_entity.pdbx_description
1 polymer ?
#
loop_
_entity_poly.entity_id
_entity_poly.type
_entity_poly.pdbx_seq_one_letter_code
_entity_poly.pdbx_strand_id
1 'polypeptide(L)'
;LIPENELSKQAGVQIDPLTNAPIVNEFYETTVRGIFAAGNVLQVHDLADHVSLEAERMAEGVCIYLNGRKEKTEREIPLLAGKGVRYVVPQHIFGEIDFILSFRATKPIKEGRLIVKQGENVILTQIRKNVVPAEMVQVRVDGKNINSNREIEVLFYE
;
A
#
# COMPACT_ATOMS: atom_id res chain seq x y z
N LEU A 1 -2.32 -12.41 -14.95
CA LEU A 1 -2.70 -12.84 -13.59
C LEU A 1 -3.78 -11.91 -13.05
N ILE A 2 -4.73 -12.49 -12.34
CA ILE A 2 -5.79 -11.77 -11.62
C ILE A 2 -5.74 -12.30 -10.18
N PRO A 3 -5.76 -11.45 -9.16
CA PRO A 3 -5.83 -11.90 -7.77
C PRO A 3 -7.06 -12.77 -7.53
N GLU A 4 -6.85 -13.97 -6.97
CA GLU A 4 -7.94 -14.89 -6.64
C GLU A 4 -8.39 -14.65 -5.21
N ASN A 5 -9.62 -14.17 -5.03
CA ASN A 5 -10.12 -13.67 -3.76
C ASN A 5 -11.49 -14.24 -3.34
N GLU A 6 -11.84 -15.45 -3.80
CA GLU A 6 -13.09 -16.09 -3.38
C GLU A 6 -13.12 -16.33 -1.86
N LEU A 7 -12.04 -16.86 -1.30
CA LEU A 7 -11.94 -17.09 0.15
C LEU A 7 -11.95 -15.78 0.94
N SER A 8 -11.26 -14.75 0.45
CA SER A 8 -11.28 -13.42 1.08
C SER A 8 -12.70 -12.85 1.14
N LYS A 9 -13.46 -12.97 0.06
CA LYS A 9 -14.87 -12.53 0.00
C LYS A 9 -15.77 -13.33 0.95
N GLN A 10 -15.59 -14.66 1.01
CA GLN A 10 -16.32 -15.52 1.94
C GLN A 10 -16.04 -15.18 3.40
N ALA A 11 -14.80 -14.76 3.71
CA ALA A 11 -14.41 -14.30 5.04
C ALA A 11 -14.88 -12.86 5.36
N GLY A 12 -15.59 -12.19 4.44
CA GLY A 12 -16.09 -10.82 4.64
C GLY A 12 -15.06 -9.72 4.44
N VAL A 13 -13.90 -10.04 3.87
CA VAL A 13 -12.86 -9.05 3.56
C VAL A 13 -13.33 -8.12 2.43
N GLN A 14 -13.16 -6.82 2.61
CA GLN A 14 -13.42 -5.85 1.55
C GLN A 14 -12.38 -5.94 0.45
N ILE A 15 -12.85 -5.89 -0.79
CA ILE A 15 -12.03 -5.99 -1.99
C ILE A 15 -11.96 -4.62 -2.67
N ASP A 16 -10.75 -4.18 -2.96
CA ASP A 16 -10.50 -2.99 -3.76
C ASP A 16 -10.91 -3.24 -5.22
N PRO A 17 -11.84 -2.45 -5.79
CA PRO A 17 -12.32 -2.63 -7.16
C PRO A 17 -11.24 -2.39 -8.23
N LEU A 18 -10.17 -1.65 -7.92
CA LEU A 18 -9.09 -1.34 -8.86
C LEU A 18 -8.08 -2.49 -9.00
N THR A 19 -7.74 -3.13 -7.89
CA THR A 19 -6.79 -4.25 -7.85
C THR A 19 -7.48 -5.60 -7.89
N ASN A 20 -8.77 -5.67 -7.57
CA ASN A 20 -9.54 -6.90 -7.30
C ASN A 20 -8.91 -7.74 -6.18
N ALA A 21 -8.32 -7.10 -5.19
CA ALA A 21 -7.54 -7.67 -4.10
C ALA A 21 -8.03 -7.15 -2.74
N PRO A 22 -7.69 -7.81 -1.61
CA PRO A 22 -8.02 -7.34 -0.28
C PRO A 22 -7.52 -5.91 -0.03
N ILE A 23 -8.34 -5.09 0.61
CA ILE A 23 -7.90 -3.83 1.19
C ILE A 23 -7.09 -4.15 2.44
N VAL A 24 -5.88 -3.59 2.56
CA VAL A 24 -4.98 -3.83 3.69
C VAL A 24 -4.41 -2.53 4.25
N ASN A 25 -3.95 -2.60 5.50
CA ASN A 25 -3.19 -1.54 6.17
C ASN A 25 -1.66 -1.77 6.05
N GLU A 26 -0.86 -0.92 6.71
CA GLU A 26 0.61 -0.99 6.72
C GLU A 26 1.18 -2.27 7.36
N PHE A 27 0.36 -3.03 8.07
CA PHE A 27 0.71 -4.32 8.65
C PHE A 27 0.27 -5.51 7.77
N TYR A 28 -0.28 -5.26 6.59
CA TYR A 28 -0.90 -6.24 5.70
C TYR A 28 -2.15 -6.93 6.30
N GLU A 29 -2.70 -6.38 7.38
CA GLU A 29 -3.98 -6.81 7.94
C GLU A 29 -5.11 -6.28 7.07
N THR A 30 -6.08 -7.14 6.78
CA THR A 30 -7.25 -6.80 5.97
C THR A 30 -8.30 -6.03 6.79
N THR A 31 -9.43 -5.70 6.16
CA THR A 31 -10.58 -5.10 6.85
C THR A 31 -11.24 -6.05 7.87
N VAL A 32 -10.86 -7.32 7.89
CA VAL A 32 -11.28 -8.30 8.90
C VAL A 32 -10.09 -8.59 9.81
N ARG A 33 -10.24 -8.26 11.08
CA ARG A 33 -9.20 -8.40 12.10
C ARG A 33 -8.66 -9.83 12.17
N GLY A 34 -7.33 -9.96 12.17
CA GLY A 34 -6.63 -11.25 12.23
C GLY A 34 -6.54 -11.97 10.89
N ILE A 35 -7.05 -11.39 9.81
CA ILE A 35 -6.85 -11.88 8.44
C ILE A 35 -5.84 -10.98 7.74
N PHE A 36 -4.79 -11.58 7.20
CA PHE A 36 -3.69 -10.89 6.52
C PHE A 36 -3.60 -11.34 5.07
N ALA A 37 -3.10 -10.48 4.19
CA ALA A 37 -2.93 -10.79 2.77
C ALA A 37 -1.59 -10.27 2.25
N ALA A 38 -0.88 -11.10 1.49
CA ALA A 38 0.36 -10.75 0.80
C ALA A 38 0.53 -11.57 -0.48
N GLY A 39 1.48 -11.19 -1.33
CA GLY A 39 1.75 -11.87 -2.59
C GLY A 39 0.67 -11.62 -3.64
N ASN A 40 0.54 -12.54 -4.59
CA ASN A 40 -0.34 -12.35 -5.75
C ASN A 40 -1.84 -12.31 -5.43
N VAL A 41 -2.26 -12.70 -4.22
CA VAL A 41 -3.64 -12.49 -3.75
C VAL A 41 -3.92 -11.01 -3.46
N LEU A 42 -2.88 -10.27 -3.04
CA LEU A 42 -2.96 -8.83 -2.73
C LEU A 42 -2.67 -7.96 -3.95
N GLN A 43 -1.59 -8.24 -4.66
CA GLN A 43 -1.20 -7.53 -5.88
C GLN A 43 -0.30 -8.41 -6.74
N VAL A 44 -0.44 -8.30 -8.06
CA VAL A 44 0.41 -9.07 -8.97
C VAL A 44 1.84 -8.52 -8.92
N HIS A 45 2.80 -9.38 -8.59
CA HIS A 45 4.22 -9.02 -8.54
C HIS A 45 4.92 -9.35 -9.85
N ASP A 46 5.94 -8.55 -10.19
CA ASP A 46 6.73 -8.72 -11.40
C ASP A 46 7.91 -9.69 -11.17
N LEU A 47 8.37 -9.81 -9.92
CA LEU A 47 9.48 -10.63 -9.48
C LEU A 47 9.11 -11.46 -8.25
N ALA A 48 9.57 -12.72 -8.21
CA ALA A 48 9.34 -13.63 -7.09
C ALA A 48 9.95 -13.09 -5.77
N ASP A 49 11.11 -12.42 -5.86
CA ASP A 49 11.77 -11.82 -4.70
C ASP A 49 10.89 -10.76 -4.01
N HIS A 50 10.11 -10.01 -4.78
CA HIS A 50 9.17 -9.03 -4.21
C HIS A 50 8.05 -9.69 -3.43
N VAL A 51 7.59 -10.88 -3.88
CA VAL A 51 6.59 -11.69 -3.16
C VAL A 51 7.15 -12.13 -1.80
N SER A 52 8.39 -12.62 -1.79
CA SER A 52 9.04 -13.08 -0.56
C SER A 52 9.21 -11.94 0.45
N LEU A 53 9.72 -10.78 0.00
CA LEU A 53 9.89 -9.61 0.84
C LEU A 53 8.55 -9.05 1.38
N GLU A 54 7.48 -9.13 0.59
CA GLU A 54 6.16 -8.73 1.04
C GLU A 54 5.61 -9.71 2.10
N ALA A 55 5.81 -11.02 1.89
CA ALA A 55 5.42 -12.04 2.85
C ALA A 55 6.18 -11.91 4.19
N GLU A 56 7.47 -11.57 4.16
CA GLU A 56 8.25 -11.28 5.38
C GLU A 56 7.67 -10.11 6.15
N ARG A 57 7.35 -9.00 5.48
CA ARG A 57 6.72 -7.83 6.11
C ARG A 57 5.34 -8.15 6.69
N MET A 58 4.55 -8.96 5.98
CA MET A 58 3.27 -9.44 6.49
C MET A 58 3.47 -10.28 7.76
N ALA A 59 4.48 -11.16 7.78
CA ALA A 59 4.79 -11.96 8.97
C ALA A 59 5.18 -11.08 10.18
N GLU A 60 5.91 -9.98 9.96
CA GLU A 60 6.16 -8.98 11.01
C GLU A 60 4.85 -8.37 11.52
N GLY A 61 3.92 -8.01 10.62
CA GLY A 61 2.58 -7.53 10.97
C GLY A 61 1.79 -8.53 11.82
N VAL A 62 1.84 -9.83 11.44
CA VAL A 62 1.22 -10.92 12.22
C VAL A 62 1.85 -11.02 13.62
N CYS A 63 3.18 -10.94 13.73
CA CYS A 63 3.86 -10.95 15.02
C CYS A 63 3.42 -9.78 15.91
N ILE A 64 3.30 -8.58 15.34
CA ILE A 64 2.82 -7.39 16.07
C ILE A 64 1.39 -7.61 16.57
N TYR A 65 0.52 -8.18 15.72
CA TYR A 65 -0.85 -8.52 16.09
C TYR A 65 -0.91 -9.53 17.24
N LEU A 66 -0.18 -10.63 17.15
CA LEU A 66 -0.14 -11.70 18.18
C LEU A 66 0.43 -11.21 19.53
N ASN A 67 1.36 -10.26 19.49
CA ASN A 67 1.90 -9.63 20.69
C ASN A 67 0.96 -8.58 21.32
N GLY A 68 -0.30 -8.55 20.88
CA GLY A 68 -1.33 -7.69 21.47
C GLY A 68 -1.15 -6.23 21.10
N ARG A 69 -0.93 -5.93 19.81
CA ARG A 69 -0.99 -4.54 19.34
C ARG A 69 -2.21 -3.87 19.94
N LYS A 70 -1.97 -2.94 20.85
CA LYS A 70 -3.03 -2.04 21.28
C LYS A 70 -3.30 -1.10 20.12
N GLU A 71 -4.50 -1.15 19.60
CA GLU A 71 -4.96 -0.12 18.68
C GLU A 71 -4.85 1.23 19.41
N LYS A 72 -3.72 1.92 19.17
CA LYS A 72 -3.44 3.20 19.83
C LYS A 72 -4.30 4.32 19.29
N THR A 73 -4.90 4.10 18.14
CA THR A 73 -5.68 5.14 17.47
C THR A 73 -6.85 4.52 16.69
N GLU A 74 -8.04 5.07 16.88
CA GLU A 74 -9.18 4.98 15.97
C GLU A 74 -8.91 5.72 14.63
N ARG A 75 -7.63 5.95 14.33
CA ARG A 75 -7.17 6.83 13.29
C ARG A 75 -6.82 6.04 12.04
N GLU A 76 -7.77 5.87 11.17
CA GLU A 76 -7.57 5.31 9.84
C GLU A 76 -7.31 6.44 8.84
N ILE A 77 -6.17 6.41 8.16
CA ILE A 77 -5.75 7.41 7.18
C ILE A 77 -5.78 6.77 5.79
N PRO A 78 -6.70 7.16 4.92
CA PRO A 78 -6.76 6.64 3.56
C PRO A 78 -5.55 7.07 2.73
N LEU A 79 -5.04 6.16 1.88
CA LEU A 79 -4.11 6.45 0.80
C LEU A 79 -4.86 6.50 -0.53
N LEU A 80 -4.74 7.61 -1.25
CA LEU A 80 -5.45 7.85 -2.49
C LEU A 80 -4.49 7.85 -3.68
N ALA A 81 -4.85 7.10 -4.71
CA ALA A 81 -4.19 7.15 -6.00
C ALA A 81 -4.60 8.44 -6.73
N GLY A 82 -3.69 9.40 -6.80
CA GLY A 82 -3.88 10.66 -7.49
C GLY A 82 -3.36 10.62 -8.93
N LYS A 83 -3.03 11.79 -9.49
CA LYS A 83 -2.60 11.93 -10.88
C LYS A 83 -1.41 11.04 -11.22
N GLY A 84 -1.54 10.24 -12.27
CA GLY A 84 -0.48 9.38 -12.80
C GLY A 84 -0.31 8.05 -12.06
N VAL A 85 -1.08 7.80 -11.00
CA VAL A 85 -1.08 6.58 -10.20
C VAL A 85 -2.35 5.78 -10.47
N ARG A 86 -2.22 4.48 -10.74
CA ARG A 86 -3.35 3.60 -11.04
C ARG A 86 -4.02 3.07 -9.78
N TYR A 87 -3.23 2.67 -8.79
CA TYR A 87 -3.66 2.20 -7.48
C TYR A 87 -2.50 2.33 -6.48
N VAL A 88 -2.79 2.21 -5.23
CA VAL A 88 -1.82 2.18 -4.12
C VAL A 88 -2.08 1.00 -3.20
N VAL A 89 -1.02 0.46 -2.60
CA VAL A 89 -1.06 -0.56 -1.54
C VAL A 89 -0.02 -0.15 -0.49
N PRO A 90 -0.37 -0.07 0.79
CA PRO A 90 -1.68 -0.27 1.39
C PRO A 90 -2.68 0.82 1.00
N GLN A 91 -3.97 0.54 1.15
CA GLN A 91 -5.03 1.51 0.85
C GLN A 91 -5.35 2.44 2.03
N HIS A 92 -4.98 2.06 3.24
CA HIS A 92 -5.06 2.88 4.43
C HIS A 92 -3.94 2.53 5.39
N ILE A 93 -3.67 3.41 6.34
CA ILE A 93 -2.68 3.22 7.41
C ILE A 93 -3.19 3.82 8.72
N PHE A 94 -2.58 3.41 9.83
CA PHE A 94 -2.74 4.06 11.13
C PHE A 94 -1.65 5.10 11.40
N GLY A 95 -0.56 5.07 10.59
CA GLY A 95 0.54 6.04 10.67
C GLY A 95 1.46 5.84 11.87
N GLU A 96 1.58 4.60 12.36
CA GLU A 96 2.37 4.28 13.55
C GLU A 96 3.82 3.90 13.23
N ILE A 97 4.04 3.33 12.04
CA ILE A 97 5.33 2.82 11.60
C ILE A 97 5.68 3.25 10.18
N ASP A 98 6.93 3.08 9.82
CA ASP A 98 7.36 3.14 8.43
C ASP A 98 6.74 2.01 7.63
N PHE A 99 6.36 2.28 6.40
CA PHE A 99 5.75 1.28 5.54
C PHE A 99 6.26 1.35 4.10
N ILE A 100 6.04 0.29 3.35
CA ILE A 100 6.29 0.25 1.92
C ILE A 100 5.00 0.61 1.19
N LEU A 101 5.07 1.71 0.44
CA LEU A 101 4.04 2.11 -0.50
C LEU A 101 4.36 1.48 -1.86
N SER A 102 3.44 0.66 -2.36
CA SER A 102 3.49 0.09 -3.71
C SER A 102 2.47 0.78 -4.60
N PHE A 103 2.83 1.07 -5.85
CA PHE A 103 1.91 1.62 -6.84
C PHE A 103 2.31 1.23 -8.27
N ARG A 104 1.39 1.41 -9.22
CA ARG A 104 1.68 1.35 -10.66
C ARG A 104 1.33 2.66 -11.33
N ALA A 105 2.15 3.06 -12.30
CA ALA A 105 1.87 4.24 -13.11
C ALA A 105 0.72 3.99 -14.09
N THR A 106 0.02 5.06 -14.49
CA THR A 106 -1.07 4.97 -15.51
C THR A 106 -0.56 4.93 -16.94
N LYS A 107 0.65 5.43 -17.19
CA LYS A 107 1.33 5.49 -18.51
C LYS A 107 2.84 5.33 -18.35
N PRO A 108 3.57 4.98 -19.43
CA PRO A 108 5.04 5.01 -19.40
C PRO A 108 5.55 6.44 -19.17
N ILE A 109 6.54 6.59 -18.30
CA ILE A 109 7.18 7.87 -17.95
C ILE A 109 8.70 7.66 -17.95
N LYS A 110 9.43 8.43 -18.78
CA LYS A 110 10.89 8.35 -18.87
C LYS A 110 11.58 8.88 -17.61
N GLU A 111 11.13 10.02 -17.12
CA GLU A 111 11.55 10.60 -15.86
C GLU A 111 10.35 11.29 -15.23
N GLY A 112 10.00 10.88 -14.02
CA GLY A 112 8.84 11.40 -13.31
C GLY A 112 9.13 11.65 -11.85
N ARG A 113 8.35 12.54 -11.27
CA ARG A 113 8.39 12.88 -9.85
C ARG A 113 7.26 12.20 -9.12
N LEU A 114 7.63 11.34 -8.17
CA LEU A 114 6.72 10.80 -7.16
C LEU A 114 6.58 11.84 -6.05
N ILE A 115 5.36 12.14 -5.67
CA ILE A 115 5.02 12.97 -4.52
C ILE A 115 4.01 12.23 -3.67
N VAL A 116 4.33 12.06 -2.39
CA VAL A 116 3.41 11.59 -1.36
C VAL A 116 3.14 12.77 -0.44
N LYS A 117 1.90 13.18 -0.33
CA LYS A 117 1.55 14.39 0.43
C LYS A 117 0.26 14.20 1.24
N GLN A 118 0.11 15.01 2.27
CA GLN A 118 -1.05 15.07 3.15
C GLN A 118 -1.53 16.54 3.23
N GLY A 119 -2.48 16.89 2.37
CA GLY A 119 -2.82 18.29 2.11
C GLY A 119 -1.62 19.05 1.53
N GLU A 120 -1.17 20.11 2.20
CA GLU A 120 0.01 20.88 1.78
C GLU A 120 1.33 20.29 2.29
N ASN A 121 1.29 19.33 3.22
CA ASN A 121 2.49 18.71 3.76
C ASN A 121 3.02 17.62 2.81
N VAL A 122 4.21 17.82 2.27
CA VAL A 122 4.91 16.84 1.45
C VAL A 122 5.68 15.87 2.34
N ILE A 123 5.23 14.61 2.37
CA ILE A 123 5.83 13.53 3.15
C ILE A 123 7.07 12.97 2.44
N LEU A 124 6.97 12.78 1.12
CA LEU A 124 8.03 12.22 0.29
C LEU A 124 8.04 12.84 -1.10
N THR A 125 9.23 13.15 -1.61
CA THR A 125 9.44 13.46 -3.02
C THR A 125 10.60 12.62 -3.55
N GLN A 126 10.41 11.97 -4.68
CA GLN A 126 11.43 11.11 -5.29
C GLN A 126 11.35 11.14 -6.82
N ILE A 127 12.49 11.22 -7.50
CA ILE A 127 12.56 11.09 -8.98
C ILE A 127 12.70 9.61 -9.32
N ARG A 128 11.92 9.15 -10.29
CA ARG A 128 11.98 7.80 -10.85
C ARG A 128 12.15 7.88 -12.35
N LYS A 129 12.96 6.97 -12.91
CA LYS A 129 13.25 6.91 -14.36
C LYS A 129 12.73 5.59 -14.92
N ASN A 130 12.31 5.65 -16.19
CA ASN A 130 11.90 4.49 -16.97
C ASN A 130 10.77 3.67 -16.31
N VAL A 131 9.79 4.35 -15.72
CA VAL A 131 8.65 3.68 -15.10
C VAL A 131 7.62 3.31 -16.15
N VAL A 132 7.18 2.06 -16.13
CA VAL A 132 6.13 1.53 -17.02
C VAL A 132 4.95 0.97 -16.22
N PRO A 133 3.72 0.99 -16.75
CA PRO A 133 2.53 0.49 -16.03
C PRO A 133 2.60 -0.99 -15.66
N ALA A 134 3.40 -1.78 -16.40
CA ALA A 134 3.58 -3.19 -16.14
C ALA A 134 4.45 -3.48 -14.91
N GLU A 135 5.26 -2.52 -14.47
CA GLU A 135 6.17 -2.67 -13.34
C GLU A 135 5.63 -1.97 -12.08
N MET A 136 5.76 -2.66 -10.95
CA MET A 136 5.42 -2.13 -9.64
C MET A 136 6.54 -1.23 -9.13
N VAL A 137 6.18 -0.03 -8.69
CA VAL A 137 7.10 0.87 -7.99
C VAL A 137 6.88 0.75 -6.50
N GLN A 138 7.96 0.55 -5.75
CA GLN A 138 7.94 0.49 -4.30
C GLN A 138 8.80 1.60 -3.71
N VAL A 139 8.29 2.25 -2.66
CA VAL A 139 9.02 3.27 -1.89
C VAL A 139 8.75 3.12 -0.41
N ARG A 140 9.76 3.37 0.41
CA ARG A 140 9.60 3.45 1.86
C ARG A 140 9.12 4.84 2.24
N VAL A 141 8.06 4.89 3.04
CA VAL A 141 7.49 6.10 3.61
C VAL A 141 7.76 6.10 5.11
N ASP A 142 8.35 7.18 5.62
CA ASP A 142 8.62 7.35 7.05
C ASP A 142 7.34 7.79 7.76
N GLY A 143 6.83 6.96 8.67
CA GLY A 143 5.63 7.22 9.45
C GLY A 143 5.71 8.47 10.32
N LYS A 144 6.91 8.90 10.71
CA LYS A 144 7.12 10.11 11.52
C LYS A 144 6.73 11.41 10.81
N ASN A 145 6.69 11.39 9.47
CA ASN A 145 6.31 12.53 8.65
C ASN A 145 4.78 12.66 8.49
N ILE A 146 4.01 11.72 9.04
CA ILE A 146 2.55 11.72 8.99
C ILE A 146 2.02 12.41 10.24
N ASN A 147 1.53 13.62 10.09
CA ASN A 147 1.23 14.51 11.21
C ASN A 147 -0.25 14.90 11.36
N SER A 148 -1.12 14.38 10.53
CA SER A 148 -2.56 14.66 10.58
C SER A 148 -3.41 13.42 10.26
N ASN A 149 -4.75 13.53 10.42
CA ASN A 149 -5.72 12.47 10.08
C ASN A 149 -6.28 12.63 8.65
N ARG A 150 -5.72 13.55 7.87
CA ARG A 150 -6.14 13.74 6.48
C ARG A 150 -5.65 12.59 5.63
N GLU A 151 -6.34 12.34 4.54
CA GLU A 151 -5.93 11.43 3.49
C GLU A 151 -4.54 11.77 2.96
N ILE A 152 -3.82 10.74 2.53
CA ILE A 152 -2.52 10.86 1.88
C ILE A 152 -2.72 10.64 0.38
N GLU A 153 -2.33 11.62 -0.42
CA GLU A 153 -2.40 11.55 -1.87
C GLU A 153 -1.05 11.15 -2.45
N VAL A 154 -1.06 10.18 -3.36
CA VAL A 154 0.12 9.68 -4.08
C VAL A 154 0.02 10.12 -5.54
N LEU A 155 0.96 10.94 -5.98
CA LEU A 155 1.02 11.54 -7.31
C LEU A 155 2.29 11.09 -8.04
N PHE A 156 2.20 10.84 -9.35
CA PHE A 156 3.36 10.53 -10.18
C PHE A 156 3.22 11.15 -11.57
N TYR A 157 4.06 12.11 -11.90
CA TYR A 157 4.01 12.83 -13.18
C TYR A 157 5.38 13.34 -13.61
N GLU A 158 5.50 13.65 -14.90
CA GLU A 158 6.64 14.29 -15.55
C GLU A 158 6.86 15.72 -15.03
#